data_a46fdd62ae049594fdee5e4cd0980bef
#
_entry.id   a46fdd62ae049594fdee5e4cd0980bef
#
_cell.length_a   1.000
_cell.length_b   1.000
_cell.length_c   1.000
_cell.angle_alpha   90.00
_cell.angle_beta   90.00
_cell.angle_gamma   90.00
#
_symmetry.space_group_name_H-M   'P 1'
#
loop_
_entity.id
_entity.type
_entity.pdbx_description
1 polymer ?
#
loop_
_entity_poly.entity_id
_entity_poly.type
_entity_poly.pdbx_seq_one_letter_code
_entity_poly.pdbx_strand_id
1 'polypeptide(L)'
;MAVPAGQRRFAIQEGLRYPGAEAPFYLAVGDEIAVFEAAHHDGTGVMLKGPTGCGKTRFVEHMAWRLGRPLVTVACHDDLSASDLTGRFLIRGGDTVWQDGPLTLAARHGAICYLD
;
A
#
# COMPACT_ATOMS: atom_id res chain seq x y z
N MET A 1 -9.48 9.58 -14.49
CA MET A 1 -8.26 9.78 -15.30
C MET A 1 -7.85 8.47 -15.94
N ALA A 2 -7.55 8.47 -17.24
CA ALA A 2 -7.10 7.27 -17.92
C ALA A 2 -5.65 6.93 -17.55
N VAL A 3 -5.37 5.67 -17.31
CA VAL A 3 -4.03 5.19 -16.99
C VAL A 3 -3.38 4.65 -18.27
N PRO A 4 -2.13 5.06 -18.59
CA PRO A 4 -1.43 4.52 -19.74
C PRO A 4 -1.34 3.00 -19.71
N ALA A 5 -1.38 2.38 -20.89
CA ALA A 5 -1.37 0.92 -21.00
C ALA A 5 -0.18 0.27 -20.29
N GLY A 6 1.01 0.89 -20.31
CA GLY A 6 2.20 0.37 -19.67
C GLY A 6 2.16 0.40 -18.14
N GLN A 7 1.16 1.03 -17.53
CA GLN A 7 1.04 1.14 -16.09
C GLN A 7 -0.12 0.32 -15.53
N ARG A 8 -0.72 -0.54 -16.33
CA ARG A 8 -1.92 -1.28 -15.93
C ARG A 8 -1.69 -2.37 -14.91
N ARG A 9 -0.46 -2.72 -14.59
CA ARG A 9 -0.16 -3.68 -13.54
C ARG A 9 -0.67 -3.18 -12.19
N PHE A 10 -0.37 -1.89 -11.91
CA PHE A 10 -0.94 -1.15 -10.79
C PHE A 10 -1.23 0.24 -11.27
N ALA A 11 -2.50 0.58 -11.42
CA ALA A 11 -2.89 1.95 -11.73
C ALA A 11 -2.51 2.86 -10.56
N ILE A 12 -1.96 4.04 -10.87
CA ILE A 12 -1.49 4.98 -9.87
C ILE A 12 -2.41 6.20 -9.84
N GLN A 13 -2.86 6.56 -8.64
CA GLN A 13 -3.62 7.79 -8.40
C GLN A 13 -3.21 8.36 -7.04
N GLU A 14 -2.49 9.48 -7.05
CA GLU A 14 -2.10 10.23 -5.84
C GLU A 14 -1.44 9.36 -4.75
N GLY A 15 -0.51 8.49 -5.14
CA GLY A 15 0.17 7.59 -4.22
C GLY A 15 -0.51 6.25 -4.02
N LEU A 16 -1.77 6.11 -4.45
CA LEU A 16 -2.46 4.83 -4.47
C LEU A 16 -2.10 4.06 -5.73
N ARG A 17 -1.87 2.77 -5.56
CA ARG A 17 -1.62 1.87 -6.69
C ARG A 17 -2.74 0.84 -6.74
N TYR A 18 -3.57 0.91 -7.78
CA TYR A 18 -4.67 -0.02 -7.95
C TYR A 18 -4.19 -1.28 -8.68
N PRO A 19 -4.61 -2.48 -8.25
CA PRO A 19 -4.21 -3.70 -8.92
C PRO A 19 -4.75 -3.75 -10.35
N GLY A 20 -3.93 -4.28 -11.27
CA GLY A 20 -4.33 -4.51 -12.65
C GLY A 20 -5.11 -5.80 -12.80
N ALA A 21 -5.37 -6.18 -14.06
CA ALA A 21 -6.11 -7.41 -14.36
C ALA A 21 -5.27 -8.67 -14.11
N GLU A 22 -3.95 -8.57 -14.23
CA GLU A 22 -3.04 -9.70 -14.06
C GLU A 22 -2.51 -9.78 -12.65
N ALA A 23 -2.50 -11.00 -12.08
CA ALA A 23 -1.94 -11.25 -10.76
C ALA A 23 -0.42 -11.03 -10.78
N PRO A 24 0.13 -10.24 -9.83
CA PRO A 24 1.57 -10.24 -9.63
C PRO A 24 2.03 -11.66 -9.28
N PHE A 25 3.11 -12.11 -9.92
CA PHE A 25 3.61 -13.46 -9.69
C PHE A 25 4.07 -13.62 -8.24
N TYR A 26 3.55 -14.62 -7.56
CA TYR A 26 3.97 -15.00 -6.22
C TYR A 26 3.74 -16.49 -6.01
N LEU A 27 4.76 -17.19 -5.56
CA LEU A 27 4.68 -18.60 -5.24
C LEU A 27 4.64 -18.77 -3.72
N ALA A 28 3.50 -19.23 -3.21
CA ALA A 28 3.32 -19.44 -1.78
C ALA A 28 4.22 -20.58 -1.29
N VAL A 29 4.87 -20.35 -0.15
CA VAL A 29 5.75 -21.37 0.46
C VAL A 29 5.12 -22.00 1.69
N GLY A 30 3.97 -21.50 2.15
CA GLY A 30 3.25 -22.02 3.30
C GLY A 30 1.84 -21.49 3.32
N ASP A 31 1.34 -21.16 4.50
CA ASP A 31 -0.03 -20.69 4.72
C ASP A 31 -0.14 -19.15 4.82
N GLU A 32 0.88 -18.41 4.37
CA GLU A 32 0.94 -16.96 4.51
C GLU A 32 -0.24 -16.24 3.83
N ILE A 33 -0.74 -16.78 2.72
CA ILE A 33 -1.89 -16.18 2.03
C ILE A 33 -3.12 -16.28 2.92
N ALA A 34 -3.39 -17.45 3.47
CA ALA A 34 -4.56 -17.66 4.33
C ALA A 34 -4.48 -16.83 5.61
N VAL A 35 -3.30 -16.74 6.22
CA VAL A 35 -3.07 -15.94 7.41
C VAL A 35 -3.31 -14.45 7.13
N PHE A 36 -2.79 -13.95 6.02
CA PHE A 36 -2.98 -12.56 5.63
C PHE A 36 -4.46 -12.24 5.36
N GLU A 37 -5.16 -13.12 4.65
CA GLU A 37 -6.59 -12.94 4.39
C GLU A 37 -7.40 -12.90 5.68
N ALA A 38 -7.10 -13.77 6.64
CA ALA A 38 -7.76 -13.79 7.94
C ALA A 38 -7.51 -12.49 8.71
N ALA A 39 -6.28 -12.02 8.74
CA ALA A 39 -5.92 -10.76 9.40
C ALA A 39 -6.62 -9.58 8.76
N HIS A 40 -6.69 -9.54 7.43
CA HIS A 40 -7.39 -8.49 6.70
C HIS A 40 -8.90 -8.50 7.05
N HIS A 41 -9.50 -9.68 7.09
CA HIS A 41 -10.91 -9.81 7.43
C HIS A 41 -11.20 -9.31 8.85
N ASP A 42 -10.30 -9.59 9.81
CA ASP A 42 -10.44 -9.16 11.19
C ASP A 42 -10.03 -7.70 11.42
N GLY A 43 -9.43 -7.04 10.43
CA GLY A 43 -8.91 -5.69 10.60
C GLY A 43 -7.65 -5.62 11.44
N THR A 44 -6.88 -6.71 11.50
CA THR A 44 -5.65 -6.80 12.29
C THR A 44 -4.44 -6.44 11.43
N GLY A 45 -3.48 -5.73 12.01
CA GLY A 45 -2.22 -5.44 11.33
C GLY A 45 -1.36 -6.69 11.21
N VAL A 46 -0.53 -6.74 10.16
CA VAL A 46 0.35 -7.87 9.88
C VAL A 46 1.80 -7.40 9.85
N MET A 47 2.69 -8.15 10.50
CA MET A 47 4.12 -7.92 10.41
C MET A 47 4.74 -9.02 9.56
N LEU A 48 5.46 -8.62 8.50
CA LEU A 48 6.17 -9.54 7.63
C LEU A 48 7.62 -9.60 8.05
N LYS A 49 8.10 -10.81 8.37
CA LYS A 49 9.49 -11.04 8.76
C LYS A 49 10.19 -11.89 7.72
N GLY A 50 11.41 -11.52 7.44
CA GLY A 50 12.24 -12.28 6.51
C GLY A 50 13.44 -11.45 6.07
N PRO A 51 14.49 -12.12 5.55
CA PRO A 51 15.66 -11.40 5.04
C PRO A 51 15.34 -10.60 3.79
N THR A 52 16.21 -9.64 3.47
CA THR A 52 16.11 -8.88 2.23
C THR A 52 16.08 -9.84 1.03
N GLY A 53 15.17 -9.58 0.10
CA GLY A 53 15.05 -10.41 -1.09
C GLY A 53 14.23 -11.67 -0.93
N CYS A 54 13.54 -11.86 0.19
CA CYS A 54 12.70 -13.05 0.39
C CYS A 54 11.32 -12.94 -0.24
N GLY A 55 11.01 -11.83 -0.94
CA GLY A 55 9.75 -11.67 -1.66
C GLY A 55 8.63 -10.97 -0.90
N LYS A 56 8.94 -10.25 0.18
CA LYS A 56 7.93 -9.56 0.98
C LYS A 56 7.11 -8.56 0.16
N THR A 57 7.77 -7.73 -0.63
CA THR A 57 7.09 -6.74 -1.47
C THR A 57 6.21 -7.42 -2.51
N ARG A 58 6.71 -8.48 -3.14
CA ARG A 58 5.94 -9.24 -4.13
C ARG A 58 4.71 -9.87 -3.49
N PHE A 59 4.85 -10.38 -2.28
CA PHE A 59 3.75 -10.96 -1.52
C PHE A 59 2.66 -9.90 -1.27
N VAL A 60 3.04 -8.70 -0.81
CA VAL A 60 2.07 -7.63 -0.55
C VAL A 60 1.36 -7.20 -1.82
N GLU A 61 2.07 -7.08 -2.94
CA GLU A 61 1.47 -6.75 -4.23
C GLU A 61 0.47 -7.83 -4.65
N HIS A 62 0.84 -9.10 -4.48
CA HIS A 62 -0.06 -10.22 -4.79
C HIS A 62 -1.32 -10.17 -3.93
N MET A 63 -1.18 -9.89 -2.64
CA MET A 63 -2.33 -9.83 -1.73
C MET A 63 -3.24 -8.64 -2.05
N ALA A 64 -2.68 -7.50 -2.44
CA ALA A 64 -3.48 -6.36 -2.87
C ALA A 64 -4.33 -6.72 -4.09
N TRP A 65 -3.73 -7.40 -5.07
CA TRP A 65 -4.46 -7.90 -6.22
C TRP A 65 -5.55 -8.90 -5.82
N ARG A 66 -5.20 -9.87 -4.96
CA ARG A 66 -6.11 -10.94 -4.54
C ARG A 66 -7.31 -10.40 -3.79
N LEU A 67 -7.12 -9.39 -2.95
CA LEU A 67 -8.20 -8.78 -2.17
C LEU A 67 -8.92 -7.65 -2.92
N GLY A 68 -8.45 -7.30 -4.12
CA GLY A 68 -9.04 -6.22 -4.90
C GLY A 68 -8.89 -4.85 -4.24
N ARG A 69 -7.81 -4.63 -3.49
CA ARG A 69 -7.57 -3.39 -2.77
C ARG A 69 -6.42 -2.62 -3.37
N PRO A 70 -6.50 -1.28 -3.37
CA PRO A 70 -5.34 -0.49 -3.76
C PRO A 70 -4.21 -0.64 -2.73
N LEU A 71 -3.00 -0.31 -3.12
CA LEU A 71 -1.80 -0.46 -2.30
C LEU A 71 -1.10 0.88 -2.17
N VAL A 72 -0.72 1.24 -0.95
CA VAL A 72 0.14 2.37 -0.66
C VAL A 72 1.41 1.82 -0.02
N THR A 73 2.56 2.10 -0.61
CA THR A 73 3.86 1.66 -0.09
C THR A 73 4.62 2.85 0.46
N VAL A 74 5.12 2.72 1.67
CA VAL A 74 5.91 3.75 2.34
C VAL A 74 7.29 3.19 2.66
N ALA A 75 8.34 3.84 2.14
CA ALA A 75 9.71 3.51 2.52
C ALA A 75 9.99 4.17 3.88
N CYS A 76 10.13 3.35 4.91
CA CYS A 76 10.38 3.83 6.25
C CYS A 76 11.86 4.11 6.47
N HIS A 77 12.16 5.14 7.26
CA HIS A 77 13.52 5.51 7.63
C HIS A 77 13.53 6.11 9.03
N ASP A 78 14.71 6.32 9.60
CA ASP A 78 14.85 6.74 10.99
C ASP A 78 14.19 8.09 11.30
N ASP A 79 14.09 8.97 10.31
CA ASP A 79 13.51 10.30 10.46
C ASP A 79 12.00 10.34 10.18
N LEU A 80 11.38 9.20 9.90
CA LEU A 80 9.96 9.14 9.62
C LEU A 80 9.15 9.46 10.87
N SER A 81 8.27 10.44 10.78
CA SER A 81 7.43 10.87 11.89
C SER A 81 5.97 10.49 11.68
N ALA A 82 5.17 10.61 12.74
CA ALA A 82 3.74 10.37 12.65
C ALA A 82 3.08 11.30 11.62
N SER A 83 3.50 12.56 11.54
CA SER A 83 2.93 13.50 10.57
C SER A 83 3.28 13.16 9.13
N ASP A 84 4.40 12.47 8.90
CA ASP A 84 4.74 11.99 7.56
C ASP A 84 3.73 10.92 7.09
N LEU A 85 3.17 10.16 8.02
CA LEU A 85 2.20 9.11 7.72
C LEU A 85 0.76 9.64 7.68
N THR A 86 0.40 10.52 8.60
CA THR A 86 -1.00 10.96 8.73
C THR A 86 -1.33 12.18 7.88
N GLY A 87 -0.38 13.08 7.67
CA GLY A 87 -0.60 14.26 6.87
C GLY A 87 -0.15 15.54 7.55
N ARG A 88 -0.22 16.62 6.83
CA ARG A 88 0.20 17.94 7.31
C ARG A 88 -0.53 19.06 6.58
N PHE A 89 -0.51 20.25 7.18
CA PHE A 89 -0.97 21.44 6.49
C PHE A 89 0.14 22.03 5.63
N LEU A 90 -0.23 22.44 4.42
CA LEU A 90 0.69 23.11 3.49
C LEU A 90 0.13 24.50 3.17
N ILE A 91 1.01 25.41 2.79
CA ILE A 91 0.63 26.75 2.32
C ILE A 91 0.68 26.72 0.79
N ARG A 92 -0.48 26.97 0.16
CA ARG A 92 -0.58 27.04 -1.30
C ARG A 92 -1.40 28.26 -1.68
N GLY A 93 -0.82 29.13 -2.52
CA GLY A 93 -1.51 30.33 -2.98
C GLY A 93 -1.98 31.25 -1.85
N GLY A 94 -1.23 31.29 -0.73
CA GLY A 94 -1.59 32.08 0.43
C GLY A 94 -2.57 31.43 1.39
N ASP A 95 -3.11 30.26 1.05
CA ASP A 95 -4.04 29.53 1.90
C ASP A 95 -3.39 28.32 2.55
N THR A 96 -3.89 27.94 3.73
CA THR A 96 -3.49 26.73 4.42
C THR A 96 -4.34 25.56 3.94
N VAL A 97 -3.71 24.53 3.39
CA VAL A 97 -4.40 23.38 2.81
C VAL A 97 -3.90 22.12 3.49
N TRP A 98 -4.82 21.23 3.87
CA TRP A 98 -4.47 19.92 4.40
C TRP A 98 -4.05 18.99 3.27
N GLN A 99 -2.96 18.25 3.50
CA GLN A 99 -2.53 17.18 2.60
C GLN A 99 -2.44 15.87 3.36
N ASP A 100 -3.18 14.86 2.90
CA ASP A 100 -3.13 13.52 3.49
C ASP A 100 -1.76 12.88 3.34
N GLY A 101 -1.28 12.28 4.42
CA GLY A 101 -0.14 11.38 4.34
C GLY A 101 -0.58 10.00 3.81
N PRO A 102 0.38 9.11 3.53
CA PRO A 102 0.06 7.82 2.92
C PRO A 102 -0.85 6.93 3.78
N LEU A 103 -0.72 6.96 5.10
CA LEU A 103 -1.58 6.17 5.97
C LEU A 103 -3.03 6.67 5.95
N THR A 104 -3.23 7.98 6.01
CA THR A 104 -4.57 8.57 5.92
C THR A 104 -5.18 8.31 4.54
N LEU A 105 -4.38 8.43 3.49
CA LEU A 105 -4.81 8.12 2.14
C LEU A 105 -5.27 6.67 2.02
N ALA A 106 -4.50 5.74 2.58
CA ALA A 106 -4.87 4.33 2.60
C ALA A 106 -6.19 4.10 3.35
N ALA A 107 -6.35 4.74 4.50
CA ALA A 107 -7.56 4.60 5.31
C ALA A 107 -8.80 5.13 4.58
N ARG A 108 -8.66 6.25 3.88
CA ARG A 108 -9.78 6.84 3.13
C ARG A 108 -10.26 5.95 1.99
N HIS A 109 -9.36 5.24 1.34
CA HIS A 109 -9.65 4.44 0.15
C HIS A 109 -9.75 2.94 0.42
N GLY A 110 -9.64 2.52 1.67
CA GLY A 110 -9.66 1.10 2.01
C GLY A 110 -8.46 0.35 1.43
N ALA A 111 -7.33 1.03 1.31
CA ALA A 111 -6.12 0.46 0.74
C ALA A 111 -5.31 -0.33 1.77
N ILE A 112 -4.45 -1.21 1.27
CA ILE A 112 -3.42 -1.84 2.08
C ILE A 112 -2.27 -0.84 2.19
N CYS A 113 -1.85 -0.53 3.41
CA CYS A 113 -0.70 0.34 3.65
C CYS A 113 0.49 -0.53 4.04
N TYR A 114 1.50 -0.56 3.18
CA TYR A 114 2.71 -1.35 3.39
C TYR A 114 3.85 -0.45 3.85
N LEU A 115 4.27 -0.61 5.09
CA LEU A 115 5.38 0.13 5.68
C LEU A 115 6.65 -0.72 5.52
N ASP A 116 7.46 -0.35 4.56
CA ASP A 116 8.64 -1.12 4.17
C ASP A 116 9.93 -0.59 4.83
#